data_1c485a9a2c0f56f09ca174a7d2162883
#
_entry.id   1c485a9a2c0f56f09ca174a7d2162883
#
_cell.length_a   1.000
_cell.length_b   1.000
_cell.length_c   1.000
_cell.angle_alpha   90.00
_cell.angle_beta   90.00
_cell.angle_gamma   90.00
#
_symmetry.space_group_name_H-M   'P 1'
#
loop_
_entity.id
_entity.type
_entity.pdbx_description
1 polymer ?
#
loop_
_entity_poly.entity_id
_entity_poly.type
_entity_poly.pdbx_seq_one_letter_code
_entity_poly.pdbx_strand_id
1 'polypeptide(L)'
;MINRRRFLKGTSLAFLSLLFPAKVFSSKNRLPSVLLIGDSISIGYYPFVKEALKGIANLHRPMLPEGGFQNCEGTTKGVEKIEQWIGKTKWDLIHFNFGLHDIKHIDPHTGINSKSFDDPHQASPVQYEKNLNLIVKKLKNTKAKLVFATTTPYPDERLKPARKPGMHKI
;
A
#
# COMPACT_ATOMS: atom_id res chain seq x y z
N MET A 1 31.83 25.43 64.85
CA MET A 1 32.32 24.32 63.94
C MET A 1 31.43 23.11 64.14
N ILE A 2 30.50 22.92 63.22
CA ILE A 2 29.48 21.86 63.31
C ILE A 2 29.88 20.74 62.34
N ASN A 3 30.01 19.58 62.89
CA ASN A 3 30.58 18.37 62.31
C ASN A 3 29.59 17.69 61.33
N ARG A 4 29.90 17.69 60.02
CA ARG A 4 29.13 17.05 58.98
C ARG A 4 29.51 15.56 58.87
N ARG A 5 29.05 14.72 59.74
CA ARG A 5 29.11 13.26 59.51
C ARG A 5 28.02 12.55 60.31
N ARG A 6 27.16 11.83 59.57
CA ARG A 6 26.16 10.84 59.98
C ARG A 6 24.73 11.25 59.68
N PHE A 7 24.29 11.00 58.44
CA PHE A 7 22.96 10.47 58.21
C PHE A 7 22.93 9.66 56.89
N LEU A 8 23.48 8.47 56.94
CA LEU A 8 23.24 7.41 55.97
C LEU A 8 22.56 6.28 56.74
N LYS A 9 21.25 6.34 56.85
CA LYS A 9 20.45 5.18 57.23
C LYS A 9 19.36 5.01 56.15
N GLY A 10 19.58 4.00 55.32
CA GLY A 10 18.65 3.02 54.83
C GLY A 10 17.26 3.53 54.41
N THR A 11 17.10 3.90 53.15
CA THR A 11 15.84 3.72 52.46
C THR A 11 16.07 2.70 51.36
N SER A 12 15.70 1.46 51.65
CA SER A 12 15.55 0.42 50.63
C SER A 12 14.46 0.85 49.66
N LEU A 13 14.84 1.43 48.50
CA LEU A 13 13.94 1.55 47.37
C LEU A 13 13.68 0.12 46.86
N ALA A 14 12.55 -0.43 47.24
CA ALA A 14 11.98 -1.57 46.56
C ALA A 14 11.65 -1.12 45.15
N PHE A 15 12.51 -1.46 44.17
CA PHE A 15 12.21 -1.42 42.76
C PHE A 15 11.09 -2.44 42.51
N LEU A 16 9.86 -1.93 42.54
CA LEU A 16 8.72 -2.64 41.99
C LEU A 16 8.93 -2.66 40.47
N SER A 17 9.66 -3.63 39.99
CA SER A 17 9.75 -3.94 38.57
C SER A 17 8.36 -4.34 38.12
N LEU A 18 7.61 -3.38 37.57
CA LEU A 18 6.43 -3.61 36.77
C LEU A 18 6.88 -4.52 35.62
N LEU A 19 6.68 -5.82 35.79
CA LEU A 19 6.72 -6.82 34.75
C LEU A 19 5.61 -6.51 33.76
N PHE A 20 5.85 -5.51 32.88
CA PHE A 20 5.14 -5.50 31.63
C PHE A 20 5.52 -6.81 30.94
N PRO A 21 4.55 -7.66 30.59
CA PRO A 21 4.88 -8.79 29.75
C PRO A 21 5.43 -8.19 28.46
N ALA A 22 6.76 -8.22 28.31
CA ALA A 22 7.35 -8.06 27.01
C ALA A 22 6.62 -9.09 26.15
N LYS A 23 5.73 -8.64 25.26
CA LYS A 23 5.22 -9.49 24.21
C LYS A 23 6.47 -9.99 23.52
N VAL A 24 6.85 -11.19 23.86
CA VAL A 24 7.86 -11.95 23.14
C VAL A 24 7.31 -12.02 21.74
N PHE A 25 7.75 -11.08 20.88
CA PHE A 25 7.60 -11.25 19.45
C PHE A 25 8.32 -12.54 19.14
N SER A 26 7.55 -13.62 19.04
CA SER A 26 8.02 -14.87 18.52
C SER A 26 8.71 -14.53 17.20
N SER A 27 10.02 -14.52 17.24
CA SER A 27 10.88 -14.32 16.08
C SER A 27 10.51 -15.43 15.09
N LYS A 28 9.60 -15.14 14.18
CA LYS A 28 9.44 -15.99 13.02
C LYS A 28 10.75 -15.93 12.28
N ASN A 29 11.43 -17.05 12.15
CA ASN A 29 12.69 -17.21 11.41
C ASN A 29 12.54 -16.89 9.91
N ARG A 30 11.56 -16.13 9.50
CA ARG A 30 11.32 -15.74 8.10
C ARG A 30 11.17 -14.23 7.97
N LEU A 31 11.70 -13.70 6.90
CA LEU A 31 11.47 -12.30 6.53
C LEU A 31 9.98 -12.04 6.26
N PRO A 32 9.44 -10.88 6.65
CA PRO A 32 8.07 -10.49 6.33
C PRO A 32 7.79 -10.56 4.83
N SER A 33 6.62 -11.05 4.46
CA SER A 33 6.15 -11.07 3.06
C SER A 33 5.30 -9.84 2.79
N VAL A 34 5.73 -9.03 1.83
CA VAL A 34 5.08 -7.76 1.45
C VAL A 34 4.54 -7.89 0.03
N LEU A 35 3.25 -7.61 -0.17
CA LEU A 35 2.64 -7.51 -1.49
C LEU A 35 2.50 -6.03 -1.87
N LEU A 36 3.00 -5.66 -3.05
CA LEU A 36 2.86 -4.35 -3.65
C LEU A 36 1.91 -4.42 -4.84
N ILE A 37 0.74 -3.81 -4.73
CA ILE A 37 -0.29 -3.70 -5.77
C ILE A 37 -0.31 -2.26 -6.27
N GLY A 38 -0.19 -2.07 -7.58
CA GLY A 38 -0.24 -0.76 -8.19
C GLY A 38 0.02 -0.81 -9.69
N ASP A 39 -0.10 0.34 -10.33
CA ASP A 39 0.01 0.51 -11.78
C ASP A 39 1.48 0.56 -12.28
N SER A 40 1.66 1.10 -13.49
CA SER A 40 2.97 1.25 -14.13
C SER A 40 3.97 2.09 -13.34
N ILE A 41 3.52 3.04 -12.51
CA ILE A 41 4.40 3.81 -11.64
C ILE A 41 5.03 2.89 -10.63
N SER A 42 4.23 2.01 -10.02
CA SER A 42 4.73 1.02 -9.07
C SER A 42 5.68 -0.01 -9.71
N ILE A 43 5.48 -0.33 -10.99
CA ILE A 43 6.44 -1.15 -11.75
C ILE A 43 7.79 -0.44 -11.82
N GLY A 44 7.78 0.86 -12.11
CA GLY A 44 8.99 1.66 -12.25
C GLY A 44 9.84 1.73 -10.98
N TYR A 45 9.22 1.89 -9.81
CA TYR A 45 9.98 1.98 -8.55
C TYR A 45 10.20 0.63 -7.84
N TYR A 46 9.54 -0.43 -8.27
CA TYR A 46 9.65 -1.76 -7.64
C TYR A 46 11.10 -2.27 -7.47
N PRO A 47 11.99 -2.17 -8.48
CA PRO A 47 13.36 -2.67 -8.34
C PRO A 47 14.13 -1.95 -7.22
N PHE A 48 13.94 -0.64 -7.07
CA PHE A 48 14.59 0.16 -6.05
C PHE A 48 14.09 -0.20 -4.65
N VAL A 49 12.77 -0.36 -4.49
CA VAL A 49 12.18 -0.79 -3.20
C VAL A 49 12.61 -2.21 -2.86
N LYS A 50 12.68 -3.09 -3.84
CA LYS A 50 13.12 -4.48 -3.64
C LYS A 50 14.57 -4.53 -3.14
N GLU A 51 15.47 -3.73 -3.70
CA GLU A 51 16.86 -3.65 -3.23
C GLU A 51 16.95 -3.04 -1.83
N ALA A 52 16.20 -1.96 -1.57
CA ALA A 52 16.17 -1.32 -0.24
C ALA A 52 15.63 -2.25 0.86
N LEU A 53 14.77 -3.21 0.52
CA LEU A 53 14.21 -4.19 1.46
C LEU A 53 14.99 -5.51 1.52
N LYS A 54 16.12 -5.60 0.83
CA LYS A 54 16.96 -6.81 0.81
C LYS A 54 17.41 -7.19 2.23
N GLY A 55 17.16 -8.44 2.63
CA GLY A 55 17.43 -8.90 3.99
C GLY A 55 16.46 -8.39 5.07
N ILE A 56 15.51 -7.52 4.73
CA ILE A 56 14.52 -6.94 5.65
C ILE A 56 13.13 -7.55 5.41
N ALA A 57 12.72 -7.67 4.14
CA ALA A 57 11.43 -8.22 3.76
C ALA A 57 11.49 -8.86 2.36
N ASN A 58 10.60 -9.81 2.11
CA ASN A 58 10.36 -10.39 0.80
C ASN A 58 9.30 -9.57 0.09
N LEU A 59 9.71 -8.73 -0.87
CA LEU A 59 8.80 -7.91 -1.66
C LEU A 59 8.31 -8.68 -2.90
N HIS A 60 7.01 -8.71 -3.07
CA HIS A 60 6.31 -9.34 -4.19
C HIS A 60 5.38 -8.33 -4.86
N ARG A 61 5.00 -8.64 -6.10
CA ARG A 61 3.93 -7.96 -6.81
C ARG A 61 3.21 -8.94 -7.74
N PRO A 62 2.00 -8.62 -8.22
CA PRO A 62 1.32 -9.43 -9.21
C PRO A 62 2.16 -9.62 -10.47
N MET A 63 2.17 -10.86 -10.97
CA MET A 63 2.90 -11.29 -12.16
C MET A 63 1.93 -11.72 -13.24
N LEU A 64 2.34 -11.56 -14.50
CA LEU A 64 1.66 -12.14 -15.64
C LEU A 64 1.96 -13.65 -15.73
N PRO A 65 1.03 -14.48 -16.25
CA PRO A 65 1.26 -15.92 -16.40
C PRO A 65 2.49 -16.25 -17.24
N GLU A 66 2.74 -15.44 -18.28
CA GLU A 66 3.89 -15.57 -19.20
C GLU A 66 5.18 -14.99 -18.64
N GLY A 67 5.14 -14.45 -17.44
CA GLY A 67 6.24 -13.72 -16.81
C GLY A 67 6.13 -12.21 -16.96
N GLY A 68 6.94 -11.49 -16.18
CA GLY A 68 6.90 -10.03 -16.13
C GLY A 68 5.89 -9.48 -15.12
N PHE A 69 5.95 -8.18 -14.90
CA PHE A 69 5.13 -7.50 -13.91
C PHE A 69 3.74 -7.16 -14.46
N GLN A 70 2.70 -7.55 -13.73
CA GLN A 70 1.34 -7.16 -14.07
C GLN A 70 1.11 -5.70 -13.70
N ASN A 71 0.58 -4.91 -14.66
CA ASN A 71 0.02 -3.60 -14.39
C ASN A 71 -1.37 -3.78 -13.77
N CYS A 72 -1.54 -3.34 -12.51
CA CYS A 72 -2.81 -3.51 -11.79
C CYS A 72 -3.86 -2.47 -12.19
N GLU A 73 -3.47 -1.43 -12.94
CA GLU A 73 -4.34 -0.39 -13.50
C GLU A 73 -5.23 0.31 -12.44
N GLY A 74 -6.54 0.47 -12.74
CA GLY A 74 -7.51 1.14 -11.87
C GLY A 74 -8.34 0.17 -11.02
N THR A 75 -9.25 0.74 -10.25
CA THR A 75 -10.10 0.00 -9.31
C THR A 75 -11.00 -1.02 -9.99
N THR A 76 -11.45 -0.80 -11.22
CA THR A 76 -12.27 -1.76 -11.98
C THR A 76 -11.53 -3.09 -12.15
N LYS A 77 -10.27 -3.03 -12.61
CA LYS A 77 -9.42 -4.23 -12.71
C LYS A 77 -9.06 -4.78 -11.33
N GLY A 78 -8.90 -3.89 -10.34
CA GLY A 78 -8.69 -4.27 -8.95
C GLY A 78 -9.80 -5.16 -8.41
N VAL A 79 -11.07 -4.80 -8.60
CA VAL A 79 -12.22 -5.63 -8.18
C VAL A 79 -12.22 -7.00 -8.86
N GLU A 80 -11.88 -7.04 -10.15
CA GLU A 80 -11.84 -8.28 -10.94
C GLU A 80 -10.71 -9.22 -10.48
N LYS A 81 -9.52 -8.70 -10.19
CA LYS A 81 -8.29 -9.49 -10.05
C LYS A 81 -7.74 -9.57 -8.62
N ILE A 82 -8.30 -8.84 -7.66
CA ILE A 82 -7.71 -8.75 -6.32
C ILE A 82 -7.50 -10.12 -5.64
N GLU A 83 -8.43 -11.06 -5.79
CA GLU A 83 -8.30 -12.39 -5.20
C GLU A 83 -7.16 -13.19 -5.84
N GLN A 84 -7.00 -13.05 -7.16
CA GLN A 84 -5.88 -13.66 -7.89
C GLN A 84 -4.55 -13.08 -7.42
N TRP A 85 -4.47 -11.76 -7.20
CA TRP A 85 -3.24 -11.09 -6.77
C TRP A 85 -2.86 -11.42 -5.33
N ILE A 86 -3.84 -11.54 -4.43
CA ILE A 86 -3.64 -12.00 -3.05
C ILE A 86 -3.14 -13.45 -3.04
N GLY A 87 -3.73 -14.31 -3.86
CA GLY A 87 -3.41 -15.72 -3.93
C GLY A 87 -3.56 -16.44 -2.58
N LYS A 88 -2.72 -17.46 -2.37
CA LYS A 88 -2.72 -18.26 -1.13
C LYS A 88 -1.60 -17.84 -0.15
N THR A 89 -0.84 -16.81 -0.48
CA THR A 89 0.30 -16.37 0.33
C THR A 89 -0.18 -15.70 1.61
N LYS A 90 0.46 -16.04 2.73
CA LYS A 90 0.27 -15.33 4.00
C LYS A 90 1.07 -14.05 3.99
N TRP A 91 0.41 -12.94 3.70
CA TRP A 91 1.01 -11.62 3.69
C TRP A 91 1.14 -11.05 5.11
N ASP A 92 2.26 -10.37 5.39
CA ASP A 92 2.43 -9.58 6.60
C ASP A 92 2.04 -8.12 6.38
N LEU A 93 2.25 -7.62 5.15
CA LEU A 93 1.85 -6.27 4.72
C LEU A 93 1.40 -6.28 3.27
N ILE A 94 0.35 -5.52 2.97
CA ILE A 94 -0.08 -5.24 1.60
C ILE A 94 -0.10 -3.72 1.41
N HIS A 95 0.78 -3.25 0.51
CA HIS A 95 0.80 -1.88 0.02
C HIS A 95 0.03 -1.81 -1.29
N PHE A 96 -0.93 -0.89 -1.40
CA PHE A 96 -1.73 -0.77 -2.61
C PHE A 96 -2.03 0.68 -2.96
N ASN A 97 -2.13 0.95 -4.26
CA ASN A 97 -2.46 2.25 -4.84
C ASN A 97 -3.37 2.06 -6.05
N PHE A 98 -4.40 2.90 -6.13
CA PHE A 98 -5.32 3.03 -7.28
C PHE A 98 -5.70 4.50 -7.45
N GLY A 99 -6.02 4.92 -8.67
CA GLY A 99 -6.56 6.25 -8.93
C GLY A 99 -6.21 6.83 -10.31
N LEU A 100 -4.93 6.88 -10.70
CA LEU A 100 -4.53 7.49 -11.98
C LEU A 100 -5.15 6.81 -13.22
N HIS A 101 -5.45 5.53 -13.13
CA HIS A 101 -6.18 4.85 -14.20
C HIS A 101 -7.67 5.17 -14.15
N ASP A 102 -8.23 5.32 -12.96
CA ASP A 102 -9.66 5.57 -12.78
C ASP A 102 -10.10 6.91 -13.37
N ILE A 103 -9.24 7.94 -13.30
CA ILE A 103 -9.51 9.28 -13.89
C ILE A 103 -9.21 9.38 -15.39
N LYS A 104 -8.81 8.29 -16.07
CA LYS A 104 -8.70 8.29 -17.54
C LYS A 104 -10.07 8.37 -18.15
N HIS A 105 -10.16 9.08 -19.30
CA HIS A 105 -11.33 9.02 -20.16
C HIS A 105 -11.26 7.77 -21.03
N ILE A 106 -12.37 7.08 -21.18
CA ILE A 106 -12.50 5.88 -22.01
C ILE A 106 -13.67 6.08 -23.00
N ASP A 107 -13.47 5.61 -24.21
CA ASP A 107 -14.52 5.52 -25.20
C ASP A 107 -15.59 4.52 -24.73
N PRO A 108 -16.86 4.95 -24.56
CA PRO A 108 -17.90 4.09 -24.01
C PRO A 108 -18.29 2.91 -24.93
N HIS A 109 -17.94 2.96 -26.22
CA HIS A 109 -18.26 1.90 -27.19
C HIS A 109 -17.17 0.84 -27.28
N THR A 110 -15.90 1.25 -27.14
CA THR A 110 -14.76 0.36 -27.32
C THR A 110 -14.05 0.00 -26.00
N GLY A 111 -14.27 0.77 -24.94
CA GLY A 111 -13.59 0.60 -23.65
C GLY A 111 -12.10 0.98 -23.64
N ILE A 112 -11.59 1.51 -24.76
CA ILE A 112 -10.18 1.94 -24.86
C ILE A 112 -9.99 3.38 -24.41
N ASN A 113 -8.73 3.80 -24.15
CA ASN A 113 -8.41 5.16 -23.75
C ASN A 113 -8.89 6.17 -24.80
N SER A 114 -9.75 7.12 -24.39
CA SER A 114 -10.20 8.21 -25.23
C SER A 114 -9.30 9.43 -25.15
N LYS A 115 -9.32 10.23 -26.21
CA LYS A 115 -8.72 11.57 -26.25
C LYS A 115 -9.76 12.66 -25.96
N SER A 116 -11.06 12.32 -25.99
CA SER A 116 -12.15 13.24 -25.67
C SER A 116 -12.29 13.39 -24.17
N PHE A 117 -12.40 14.64 -23.72
CA PHE A 117 -12.71 14.95 -22.33
C PHE A 117 -14.22 14.90 -22.02
N ASP A 118 -15.05 14.68 -23.02
CA ASP A 118 -16.50 14.49 -22.87
C ASP A 118 -16.86 13.01 -22.63
N ASP A 119 -15.94 12.12 -22.95
CA ASP A 119 -16.11 10.71 -22.65
C ASP A 119 -16.03 10.42 -21.14
N PRO A 120 -16.66 9.35 -20.66
CA PRO A 120 -16.68 9.02 -19.25
C PRO A 120 -15.27 8.65 -18.73
N HIS A 121 -15.07 8.85 -17.41
CA HIS A 121 -13.92 8.28 -16.73
C HIS A 121 -13.98 6.74 -16.67
N GLN A 122 -12.84 6.08 -16.58
CA GLN A 122 -12.76 4.63 -16.40
C GLN A 122 -13.54 4.18 -15.15
N ALA A 123 -13.48 4.97 -14.08
CA ALA A 123 -14.38 4.87 -12.96
C ALA A 123 -14.76 6.28 -12.49
N SER A 124 -16.07 6.56 -12.42
CA SER A 124 -16.56 7.78 -11.79
C SER A 124 -16.18 7.80 -10.30
N PRO A 125 -16.18 8.95 -9.60
CA PRO A 125 -15.89 9.01 -8.17
C PRO A 125 -16.74 8.03 -7.34
N VAL A 126 -18.02 7.90 -7.64
CA VAL A 126 -18.93 6.95 -6.97
C VAL A 126 -18.51 5.50 -7.25
N GLN A 127 -18.16 5.19 -8.50
CA GLN A 127 -17.72 3.84 -8.86
C GLN A 127 -16.34 3.53 -8.26
N TYR A 128 -15.43 4.50 -8.23
CA TYR A 128 -14.13 4.38 -7.59
C TYR A 128 -14.27 4.04 -6.11
N GLU A 129 -15.09 4.80 -5.37
CA GLU A 129 -15.35 4.55 -3.95
C GLU A 129 -15.93 3.14 -3.72
N LYS A 130 -16.96 2.77 -4.49
CA LYS A 130 -17.56 1.44 -4.41
C LYS A 130 -16.53 0.33 -4.66
N ASN A 131 -15.74 0.47 -5.72
CA ASN A 131 -14.70 -0.50 -6.07
C ASN A 131 -13.62 -0.58 -4.99
N LEU A 132 -13.15 0.56 -4.49
CA LEU A 132 -12.12 0.61 -3.45
C LEU A 132 -12.59 -0.07 -2.16
N ASN A 133 -13.86 0.16 -1.77
CA ASN A 133 -14.47 -0.51 -0.62
C ASN A 133 -14.49 -2.04 -0.79
N LEU A 134 -14.84 -2.55 -1.97
CA LEU A 134 -14.81 -3.98 -2.27
C LEU A 134 -13.39 -4.56 -2.19
N ILE A 135 -12.41 -3.85 -2.77
CA ILE A 135 -11.01 -4.23 -2.73
C ILE A 135 -10.52 -4.29 -1.28
N VAL A 136 -10.74 -3.22 -0.50
CA VAL A 136 -10.32 -3.15 0.91
C VAL A 136 -10.95 -4.25 1.75
N LYS A 137 -12.24 -4.55 1.51
CA LYS A 137 -12.92 -5.68 2.19
C LYS A 137 -12.20 -7.01 1.93
N LYS A 138 -11.80 -7.28 0.69
CA LYS A 138 -11.03 -8.50 0.33
C LYS A 138 -9.64 -8.49 0.96
N LEU A 139 -8.93 -7.36 0.90
CA LEU A 139 -7.61 -7.22 1.52
C LEU A 139 -7.65 -7.43 3.04
N LYS A 140 -8.66 -6.92 3.74
CA LYS A 140 -8.84 -7.12 5.18
C LYS A 140 -8.98 -8.60 5.57
N ASN A 141 -9.53 -9.45 4.71
CA ASN A 141 -9.66 -10.88 4.96
C ASN A 141 -8.31 -11.59 5.07
N THR A 142 -7.24 -11.03 4.48
CA THR A 142 -5.88 -11.59 4.57
C THR A 142 -5.26 -11.47 5.95
N LYS A 143 -5.79 -10.57 6.80
CA LYS A 143 -5.23 -10.18 8.11
C LYS A 143 -3.84 -9.51 8.02
N ALA A 144 -3.38 -9.18 6.83
CA ALA A 144 -2.16 -8.38 6.62
C ALA A 144 -2.36 -6.94 7.11
N LYS A 145 -1.26 -6.28 7.47
CA LYS A 145 -1.26 -4.82 7.64
C LYS A 145 -1.49 -4.18 6.28
N LEU A 146 -2.46 -3.27 6.17
CA LEU A 146 -2.77 -2.58 4.94
C LEU A 146 -2.17 -1.17 4.94
N VAL A 147 -1.54 -0.80 3.83
CA VAL A 147 -1.04 0.54 3.56
C VAL A 147 -1.61 1.01 2.23
N PHE A 148 -2.49 2.00 2.27
CA PHE A 148 -3.02 2.64 1.07
C PHE A 148 -2.17 3.86 0.74
N ALA A 149 -1.59 3.89 -0.47
CA ALA A 149 -0.94 5.06 -1.01
C ALA A 149 -1.94 5.84 -1.87
N THR A 150 -2.13 7.12 -1.57
CA THR A 150 -2.99 8.01 -2.34
C THR A 150 -2.48 8.20 -3.76
N THR A 151 -3.35 8.71 -4.64
CA THR A 151 -3.03 8.96 -6.04
C THR A 151 -1.85 9.92 -6.18
N THR A 152 -0.86 9.54 -6.98
CA THR A 152 0.30 10.38 -7.24
C THR A 152 -0.10 11.58 -8.10
N PRO A 153 0.29 12.81 -7.73
CA PRO A 153 0.16 13.97 -8.60
C PRO A 153 0.89 13.75 -9.94
N TYR A 154 0.37 14.32 -11.00
CA TYR A 154 1.05 14.37 -12.30
C TYR A 154 1.13 15.81 -12.80
N PRO A 155 2.21 16.20 -13.52
CA PRO A 155 2.39 17.56 -14.04
C PRO A 155 1.34 17.90 -15.09
N ASP A 156 0.70 19.07 -14.97
CA ASP A 156 -0.30 19.53 -15.92
C ASP A 156 0.29 19.69 -17.35
N GLU A 157 1.58 19.98 -17.46
CA GLU A 157 2.31 20.20 -18.71
C GLU A 157 2.64 18.90 -19.48
N ARG A 158 2.52 17.75 -18.84
CA ARG A 158 2.87 16.42 -19.42
C ARG A 158 1.70 15.45 -19.40
N LEU A 159 0.50 15.97 -19.62
CA LEU A 159 -0.71 15.15 -19.62
C LEU A 159 -0.68 14.13 -20.74
N LYS A 160 -0.96 12.89 -20.38
CA LYS A 160 -1.39 11.92 -21.40
C LYS A 160 -2.77 12.30 -21.89
N PRO A 161 -3.10 12.08 -23.20
CA PRO A 161 -4.30 12.62 -23.83
C PRO A 161 -5.63 12.33 -23.13
N ALA A 162 -5.69 11.32 -22.28
CA ALA A 162 -6.93 10.86 -21.66
C ALA A 162 -7.16 11.36 -20.22
N ARG A 163 -6.54 12.49 -19.81
CA ARG A 163 -6.75 13.08 -18.46
C ARG A 163 -6.80 14.60 -18.52
N LYS A 164 -7.79 15.20 -17.85
CA LYS A 164 -7.85 16.67 -17.70
C LYS A 164 -6.78 17.18 -16.73
N PRO A 165 -6.23 18.40 -16.98
CA PRO A 165 -5.36 19.07 -16.01
C PRO A 165 -6.01 19.17 -14.63
N GLY A 166 -5.23 19.01 -13.58
CA GLY A 166 -5.67 19.21 -12.20
C GLY A 166 -6.56 18.12 -11.59
N MET A 167 -6.98 17.10 -12.33
CA MET A 167 -7.87 16.02 -11.83
C MET A 167 -7.29 15.26 -10.62
N HIS A 168 -5.98 15.26 -10.42
CA HIS A 168 -5.35 14.64 -9.26
C HIS A 168 -5.49 15.45 -7.96
N LYS A 169 -6.07 16.64 -8.04
CA LYS A 169 -6.24 17.56 -6.90
C LYS A 169 -7.63 17.44 -6.23
N ILE A 170 -8.46 16.54 -6.72
CA ILE A 170 -9.83 16.32 -6.23
C ILE A 170 -9.83 15.24 -5.15
#